data_cafaeadf3b1cb89f15eb9a1290c3503d
#
_entry.id   cafaeadf3b1cb89f15eb9a1290c3503d
#
_cell.length_a   1.000
_cell.length_b   1.000
_cell.length_c   1.000
_cell.angle_alpha   90.00
_cell.angle_beta   90.00
_cell.angle_gamma   90.00
#
_symmetry.space_group_name_H-M   'P 1'
#
loop_
_entity.id
_entity.type
_entity.pdbx_description
1 polymer ?
#
loop_
_entity_poly.entity_id
_entity_poly.type
_entity_poly.pdbx_seq_one_letter_code
_entity_poly.pdbx_strand_id
1 'polypeptide(L)'
;MDENQTNQINVIIAIDGPAGSGKSSVASQVALRVGATNLNTGGLYRAVALVALRNGVDTEDGARLADCAGRLELDGLAVVADGSRIADSELRTPDVSAAASRVSVHPEVREVLNEVQRKAASAAAREGAVVVEGRDIGTVVLPDADLKIFLSASADERARRRAMQSGREEELERIRQAMEVRDRQDSEREASPLRSADDAVVVDTTSLSLDQVVDRIIGLAGEAGHRSEHQAYQSRQEVGRS
;
A
#
# COMPACT_ATOMS: atom_id res chain seq x y z
N MET A 1 31.88 -12.84 -20.61
CA MET A 1 30.70 -13.66 -20.34
C MET A 1 30.07 -13.03 -19.11
N ASP A 2 29.08 -12.16 -19.35
CA ASP A 2 28.39 -11.43 -18.29
C ASP A 2 27.39 -12.37 -17.61
N GLU A 3 27.76 -12.89 -16.43
CA GLU A 3 26.89 -13.68 -15.54
C GLU A 3 26.07 -12.79 -14.60
N ASN A 4 25.53 -11.70 -15.10
CA ASN A 4 24.64 -10.86 -14.29
C ASN A 4 23.30 -10.61 -15.02
N GLN A 5 22.69 -11.67 -15.55
CA GLN A 5 21.26 -11.68 -15.77
C GLN A 5 20.59 -11.91 -14.41
N THR A 6 20.49 -10.84 -13.62
CA THR A 6 19.46 -10.76 -12.58
C THR A 6 18.14 -11.07 -13.28
N ASN A 7 17.57 -12.22 -12.95
CA ASN A 7 16.24 -12.65 -13.43
C ASN A 7 15.27 -11.54 -12.99
N GLN A 8 14.98 -10.63 -13.91
CA GLN A 8 14.16 -9.44 -13.64
C GLN A 8 12.73 -9.96 -13.49
N ILE A 9 12.33 -10.18 -12.22
CA ILE A 9 10.97 -10.63 -11.88
C ILE A 9 10.05 -9.47 -12.22
N ASN A 10 9.30 -9.60 -13.30
CA ASN A 10 8.33 -8.57 -13.72
C ASN A 10 6.95 -8.92 -13.14
N VAL A 11 6.69 -8.51 -11.88
CA VAL A 11 5.47 -8.81 -11.12
C VAL A 11 4.92 -7.57 -10.45
N ILE A 12 3.60 -7.53 -10.29
CA ILE A 12 2.88 -6.57 -9.44
C ILE A 12 2.55 -7.26 -8.12
N ILE A 13 3.12 -6.75 -7.04
CA ILE A 13 2.93 -7.26 -5.67
C ILE A 13 2.04 -6.29 -4.89
N ALA A 14 0.85 -6.74 -4.50
CA ALA A 14 -0.03 -6.01 -3.59
C ALA A 14 0.24 -6.42 -2.14
N ILE A 15 0.48 -5.44 -1.25
CA ILE A 15 0.71 -5.69 0.18
C ILE A 15 -0.33 -4.93 1.01
N ASP A 16 -1.30 -5.65 1.53
CA ASP A 16 -2.36 -5.11 2.38
C ASP A 16 -2.20 -5.54 3.85
N GLY A 17 -2.98 -4.93 4.73
CA GLY A 17 -3.03 -5.29 6.16
C GLY A 17 -3.29 -4.10 7.09
N PRO A 18 -3.56 -4.32 8.38
CA PRO A 18 -3.92 -3.30 9.35
C PRO A 18 -2.77 -2.36 9.69
N ALA A 19 -3.06 -1.29 10.44
CA ALA A 19 -2.05 -0.36 10.92
C ALA A 19 -1.00 -1.09 11.79
N GLY A 20 0.29 -0.75 11.64
CA GLY A 20 1.37 -1.35 12.44
C GLY A 20 1.76 -2.79 12.07
N SER A 21 1.18 -3.41 11.02
CA SER A 21 1.58 -4.77 10.57
C SER A 21 2.95 -4.83 9.87
N GLY A 22 3.62 -3.68 9.68
CA GLY A 22 4.96 -3.64 9.09
C GLY A 22 4.98 -3.42 7.58
N LYS A 23 3.84 -3.17 6.92
CA LYS A 23 3.74 -3.04 5.45
C LYS A 23 4.80 -2.16 4.82
N SER A 24 4.96 -0.92 5.30
CA SER A 24 5.87 0.05 4.67
C SER A 24 7.34 -0.40 4.75
N SER A 25 7.74 -0.98 5.88
CA SER A 25 9.10 -1.53 6.02
C SER A 25 9.30 -2.74 5.12
N VAL A 26 8.32 -3.64 5.09
CA VAL A 26 8.34 -4.85 4.26
C VAL A 26 8.34 -4.47 2.77
N ALA A 27 7.40 -3.62 2.33
CA ALA A 27 7.29 -3.19 0.94
C ALA A 27 8.57 -2.52 0.44
N SER A 28 9.17 -1.63 1.26
CA SER A 28 10.44 -0.97 0.92
C SER A 28 11.59 -1.98 0.79
N GLN A 29 11.69 -2.95 1.69
CA GLN A 29 12.77 -3.95 1.64
C GLN A 29 12.56 -4.96 0.51
N VAL A 30 11.34 -5.40 0.26
CA VAL A 30 11.02 -6.26 -0.89
C VAL A 30 11.38 -5.53 -2.19
N ALA A 31 10.89 -4.30 -2.37
CA ALA A 31 11.16 -3.51 -3.56
C ALA A 31 12.67 -3.30 -3.79
N LEU A 32 13.42 -2.97 -2.73
CA LEU A 32 14.87 -2.80 -2.81
C LEU A 32 15.57 -4.08 -3.28
N ARG A 33 15.20 -5.24 -2.72
CA ARG A 33 15.87 -6.52 -3.01
C ARG A 33 15.53 -7.09 -4.39
N VAL A 34 14.33 -6.81 -4.91
CA VAL A 34 13.92 -7.30 -6.24
C VAL A 34 14.07 -6.26 -7.35
N GLY A 35 14.56 -5.05 -7.02
CA GLY A 35 14.71 -3.95 -7.98
C GLY A 35 13.36 -3.38 -8.45
N ALA A 36 12.32 -3.43 -7.61
CA ALA A 36 10.97 -2.97 -7.94
C ALA A 36 10.74 -1.50 -7.57
N THR A 37 9.82 -0.86 -8.29
CA THR A 37 9.25 0.42 -7.84
C THR A 37 8.33 0.19 -6.64
N ASN A 38 8.52 0.97 -5.56
CA ASN A 38 7.65 0.91 -4.39
C ASN A 38 6.63 2.08 -4.41
N LEU A 39 5.34 1.77 -4.29
CA LEU A 39 4.24 2.74 -4.24
C LEU A 39 3.55 2.69 -2.87
N ASN A 40 3.63 3.80 -2.12
CA ASN A 40 2.96 3.95 -0.83
C ASN A 40 1.64 4.71 -0.98
N THR A 41 0.53 4.00 -1.09
CA THR A 41 -0.79 4.61 -1.33
C THR A 41 -1.35 5.35 -0.11
N GLY A 42 -0.93 4.98 1.10
CA GLY A 42 -1.32 5.67 2.33
C GLY A 42 -0.84 7.13 2.38
N GLY A 43 0.19 7.48 1.62
CA GLY A 43 0.65 8.86 1.41
C GLY A 43 -0.39 9.74 0.75
N LEU A 44 -1.15 9.21 -0.23
CA LEU A 44 -2.19 9.95 -0.94
C LEU A 44 -3.31 10.42 -0.01
N TYR A 45 -3.85 9.53 0.83
CA TYR A 45 -4.90 9.92 1.79
C TYR A 45 -4.42 10.96 2.79
N ARG A 46 -3.15 10.90 3.21
CA ARG A 46 -2.54 11.93 4.04
C ARG A 46 -2.36 13.25 3.28
N ALA A 47 -2.04 13.19 2.00
CA ALA A 47 -1.91 14.39 1.17
C ALA A 47 -3.27 15.08 1.00
N VAL A 48 -4.36 14.32 0.73
CA VAL A 48 -5.73 14.90 0.72
C VAL A 48 -6.01 15.59 2.05
N ALA A 49 -5.73 14.91 3.18
CA ALA A 49 -5.94 15.47 4.51
C ALA A 49 -5.12 16.76 4.73
N LEU A 50 -3.85 16.76 4.34
CA LEU A 50 -2.97 17.94 4.46
C LEU A 50 -3.49 19.10 3.62
N VAL A 51 -3.85 18.85 2.36
CA VAL A 51 -4.39 19.87 1.45
C VAL A 51 -5.72 20.41 2.00
N ALA A 52 -6.60 19.54 2.50
CA ALA A 52 -7.86 19.93 3.12
C ALA A 52 -7.64 20.83 4.35
N LEU A 53 -6.76 20.43 5.27
CA LEU A 53 -6.41 21.21 6.46
C LEU A 53 -5.83 22.59 6.11
N ARG A 54 -4.94 22.66 5.11
CA ARG A 54 -4.34 23.92 4.64
C ARG A 54 -5.36 24.88 4.02
N ASN A 55 -6.39 24.34 3.39
CA ASN A 55 -7.41 25.13 2.69
C ASN A 55 -8.70 25.30 3.51
N GLY A 56 -8.74 24.84 4.77
CA GLY A 56 -9.93 24.93 5.62
C GLY A 56 -11.12 24.12 5.06
N VAL A 57 -10.86 23.03 4.36
CA VAL A 57 -11.89 22.11 3.87
C VAL A 57 -12.30 21.18 5.01
N ASP A 58 -13.62 21.06 5.23
CA ASP A 58 -14.16 20.14 6.24
C ASP A 58 -13.86 18.70 5.84
N THR A 59 -13.40 17.90 6.80
CA THR A 59 -13.12 16.47 6.59
C THR A 59 -14.37 15.61 6.41
N GLU A 60 -15.55 16.18 6.60
CA GLU A 60 -16.85 15.53 6.34
C GLU A 60 -17.42 15.89 4.96
N ASP A 61 -16.81 16.82 4.22
CA ASP A 61 -17.25 17.21 2.88
C ASP A 61 -16.54 16.36 1.80
N GLY A 62 -17.12 15.19 1.52
CA GLY A 62 -16.55 14.23 0.56
C GLY A 62 -16.31 14.79 -0.83
N ALA A 63 -17.22 15.66 -1.34
CA ALA A 63 -17.09 16.25 -2.67
C ALA A 63 -15.85 17.20 -2.75
N ARG A 64 -15.71 18.11 -1.78
CA ARG A 64 -14.54 19.01 -1.73
C ARG A 64 -13.23 18.27 -1.44
N LEU A 65 -13.28 17.18 -0.68
CA LEU A 65 -12.13 16.31 -0.48
C LEU A 65 -11.75 15.56 -1.76
N ALA A 66 -12.73 15.14 -2.58
CA ALA A 66 -12.46 14.55 -3.89
C ALA A 66 -11.80 15.55 -4.86
N ASP A 67 -12.20 16.82 -4.83
CA ASP A 67 -11.51 17.88 -5.57
C ASP A 67 -10.04 18.04 -5.14
N CYS A 68 -9.78 17.94 -3.82
CA CYS A 68 -8.40 17.93 -3.32
C CYS A 68 -7.62 16.69 -3.81
N ALA A 69 -8.28 15.52 -3.84
CA ALA A 69 -7.69 14.27 -4.31
C ALA A 69 -7.33 14.32 -5.81
N GLY A 70 -8.16 14.96 -6.63
CA GLY A 70 -7.95 15.12 -8.08
C GLY A 70 -6.71 15.92 -8.47
N ARG A 71 -6.10 16.62 -7.51
CA ARG A 71 -4.88 17.43 -7.69
C ARG A 71 -3.59 16.68 -7.34
N LEU A 72 -3.73 15.40 -6.94
CA LEU A 72 -2.62 14.58 -6.47
C LEU A 72 -2.12 13.61 -7.53
N GLU A 73 -0.81 13.40 -7.50
CA GLU A 73 -0.12 12.37 -8.28
C GLU A 73 0.77 11.55 -7.34
N LEU A 74 1.05 10.30 -7.72
CA LEU A 74 1.96 9.42 -7.02
C LEU A 74 3.16 9.13 -7.93
N ASP A 75 4.35 9.55 -7.48
CA ASP A 75 5.63 9.31 -8.16
C ASP A 75 6.54 8.49 -7.24
N GLY A 76 6.52 7.16 -7.41
CA GLY A 76 7.16 6.21 -6.51
C GLY A 76 6.62 6.35 -5.08
N LEU A 77 7.49 6.70 -4.14
CA LEU A 77 7.12 7.00 -2.75
C LEU A 77 6.68 8.45 -2.54
N ALA A 78 6.89 9.32 -3.52
CA ALA A 78 6.58 10.75 -3.40
C ALA A 78 5.14 11.03 -3.78
N VAL A 79 4.47 11.87 -3.00
CA VAL A 79 3.17 12.45 -3.36
C VAL A 79 3.40 13.86 -3.87
N VAL A 80 2.81 14.15 -5.01
CA VAL A 80 2.87 15.45 -5.69
C VAL A 80 1.49 16.09 -5.65
N ALA A 81 1.40 17.35 -5.28
CA ALA A 81 0.19 18.15 -5.35
C ALA A 81 0.47 19.41 -6.18
N ASP A 82 -0.35 19.66 -7.20
CA ASP A 82 -0.19 20.81 -8.11
C ASP A 82 1.25 20.94 -8.66
N GLY A 83 1.87 19.84 -9.06
CA GLY A 83 3.23 19.78 -9.59
C GLY A 83 4.35 19.93 -8.55
N SER A 84 4.03 20.02 -7.25
CA SER A 84 5.01 20.18 -6.18
C SER A 84 5.04 18.95 -5.25
N ARG A 85 6.22 18.42 -4.96
CA ARG A 85 6.37 17.30 -4.01
C ARG A 85 6.03 17.74 -2.59
N ILE A 86 5.23 16.94 -1.89
CA ILE A 86 4.94 17.13 -0.47
C ILE A 86 6.01 16.39 0.34
N ALA A 87 6.57 17.07 1.35
CA ALA A 87 7.56 16.45 2.22
C ALA A 87 6.94 15.35 3.09
N ASP A 88 7.62 14.22 3.22
CA ASP A 88 7.15 13.08 4.02
C ASP A 88 6.91 13.46 5.50
N SER A 89 7.71 14.38 6.04
CA SER A 89 7.54 14.92 7.40
C SER A 89 6.19 15.63 7.58
N GLU A 90 5.68 16.32 6.56
CA GLU A 90 4.37 16.98 6.60
C GLU A 90 3.22 15.98 6.58
N LEU A 91 3.39 14.88 5.84
CA LEU A 91 2.39 13.81 5.74
C LEU A 91 2.29 12.95 7.02
N ARG A 92 3.31 12.96 7.88
CA ARG A 92 3.39 12.08 9.06
C ARG A 92 3.03 12.74 10.38
N THR A 93 2.55 13.97 10.35
CA THR A 93 2.09 14.64 11.59
C THR A 93 0.88 13.92 12.21
N PRO A 94 0.69 14.02 13.55
CA PRO A 94 -0.48 13.43 14.20
C PRO A 94 -1.81 13.94 13.64
N ASP A 95 -1.92 15.24 13.39
CA ASP A 95 -3.15 15.89 12.88
C ASP A 95 -3.49 15.39 11.47
N VAL A 96 -2.50 15.35 10.57
CA VAL A 96 -2.68 14.81 9.21
C VAL A 96 -3.05 13.33 9.27
N SER A 97 -2.43 12.55 10.16
CA SER A 97 -2.73 11.13 10.31
C SER A 97 -4.16 10.88 10.83
N ALA A 98 -4.65 11.71 11.74
CA ALA A 98 -6.03 11.66 12.25
C ALA A 98 -7.04 12.11 11.17
N ALA A 99 -6.76 13.20 10.45
CA ALA A 99 -7.59 13.67 9.36
C ALA A 99 -7.65 12.66 8.21
N ALA A 100 -6.54 12.00 7.86
CA ALA A 100 -6.49 10.99 6.81
C ALA A 100 -7.43 9.80 7.08
N SER A 101 -7.65 9.43 8.36
CA SER A 101 -8.61 8.39 8.69
C SER A 101 -10.05 8.82 8.38
N ARG A 102 -10.41 10.09 8.67
CA ARG A 102 -11.72 10.66 8.31
C ARG A 102 -11.88 10.77 6.78
N VAL A 103 -10.86 11.29 6.09
CA VAL A 103 -10.85 11.41 4.63
C VAL A 103 -11.03 10.05 3.94
N SER A 104 -10.47 8.98 4.48
CA SER A 104 -10.46 7.67 3.85
C SER A 104 -11.80 6.93 3.85
N VAL A 105 -12.82 7.43 4.53
CA VAL A 105 -14.17 6.82 4.55
C VAL A 105 -15.03 7.27 3.38
N HIS A 106 -14.71 8.41 2.75
CA HIS A 106 -15.50 8.99 1.66
C HIS A 106 -15.33 8.23 0.35
N PRO A 107 -16.40 7.64 -0.21
CA PRO A 107 -16.34 6.91 -1.48
C PRO A 107 -15.80 7.75 -2.63
N GLU A 108 -16.18 9.04 -2.70
CA GLU A 108 -15.78 9.98 -3.76
C GLU A 108 -14.27 10.19 -3.77
N VAL A 109 -13.65 10.32 -2.60
CA VAL A 109 -12.18 10.42 -2.46
C VAL A 109 -11.52 9.13 -2.91
N ARG A 110 -12.08 7.99 -2.52
CA ARG A 110 -11.53 6.68 -2.86
C ARG A 110 -11.58 6.42 -4.36
N GLU A 111 -12.65 6.78 -5.03
CA GLU A 111 -12.80 6.64 -6.48
C GLU A 111 -11.67 7.39 -7.21
N VAL A 112 -11.47 8.67 -6.89
CA VAL A 112 -10.38 9.48 -7.47
C VAL A 112 -9.02 8.89 -7.15
N LEU A 113 -8.75 8.55 -5.90
CA LEU A 113 -7.44 8.02 -5.51
C LEU A 113 -7.16 6.62 -6.07
N ASN A 114 -8.18 5.77 -6.27
CA ASN A 114 -8.01 4.48 -6.93
C ASN A 114 -7.51 4.65 -8.37
N GLU A 115 -8.00 5.65 -9.10
CA GLU A 115 -7.50 5.97 -10.43
C GLU A 115 -6.04 6.45 -10.41
N VAL A 116 -5.69 7.33 -9.47
CA VAL A 116 -4.31 7.79 -9.29
C VAL A 116 -3.37 6.62 -9.02
N GLN A 117 -3.77 5.72 -8.11
CA GLN A 117 -3.00 4.53 -7.75
C GLN A 117 -2.82 3.58 -8.96
N ARG A 118 -3.90 3.29 -9.70
CA ARG A 118 -3.84 2.43 -10.88
C ARG A 118 -2.95 3.02 -11.98
N LYS A 119 -3.05 4.33 -12.22
CA LYS A 119 -2.18 5.02 -13.20
C LYS A 119 -0.70 4.91 -12.80
N ALA A 120 -0.38 5.17 -11.53
CA ALA A 120 0.99 5.07 -11.04
C ALA A 120 1.52 3.62 -11.12
N ALA A 121 0.72 2.63 -10.70
CA ALA A 121 1.09 1.22 -10.78
C ALA A 121 1.31 0.76 -12.23
N SER A 122 0.41 1.15 -13.14
CA SER A 122 0.53 0.80 -14.56
C SER A 122 1.73 1.47 -15.23
N ALA A 123 2.09 2.68 -14.83
CA ALA A 123 3.29 3.36 -15.34
C ALA A 123 4.55 2.65 -14.86
N ALA A 124 4.63 2.35 -13.56
CA ALA A 124 5.77 1.66 -12.97
C ALA A 124 5.93 0.21 -13.51
N ALA A 125 4.83 -0.49 -13.75
CA ALA A 125 4.86 -1.86 -14.28
C ALA A 125 5.38 -1.98 -15.72
N ARG A 126 5.43 -0.89 -16.47
CA ARG A 126 6.09 -0.86 -17.81
C ARG A 126 7.60 -0.85 -17.70
N GLU A 127 8.14 -0.44 -16.58
CA GLU A 127 9.58 -0.30 -16.33
C GLU A 127 10.15 -1.48 -15.55
N GLY A 128 9.30 -2.28 -14.88
CA GLY A 128 9.73 -3.45 -14.13
C GLY A 128 8.73 -3.89 -13.06
N ALA A 129 9.22 -4.61 -12.07
CA ALA A 129 8.39 -5.06 -10.95
C ALA A 129 7.89 -3.87 -10.10
N VAL A 130 6.70 -4.05 -9.51
CA VAL A 130 6.06 -3.02 -8.68
C VAL A 130 5.58 -3.62 -7.37
N VAL A 131 5.87 -2.96 -6.27
CA VAL A 131 5.30 -3.26 -4.95
C VAL A 131 4.36 -2.13 -4.56
N VAL A 132 3.10 -2.43 -4.31
CA VAL A 132 2.08 -1.45 -3.92
C VAL A 132 1.56 -1.80 -2.53
N GLU A 133 1.70 -0.87 -1.57
CA GLU A 133 1.21 -1.08 -0.22
C GLU A 133 -0.04 -0.24 0.10
N GLY A 134 -1.00 -0.84 0.82
CA GLY A 134 -2.22 -0.15 1.21
C GLY A 134 -3.10 -0.89 2.21
N ARG A 135 -4.42 -0.90 1.93
CA ARG A 135 -5.46 -1.55 2.73
C ARG A 135 -6.38 -2.44 1.90
N ASP A 136 -6.51 -2.11 0.64
CA ASP A 136 -7.46 -2.69 -0.30
C ASP A 136 -6.85 -2.81 -1.71
N ILE A 137 -5.51 -2.89 -1.76
CA ILE A 137 -4.80 -2.97 -3.03
C ILE A 137 -5.19 -4.24 -3.78
N GLY A 138 -5.07 -5.41 -3.14
CA GLY A 138 -5.39 -6.69 -3.76
C GLY A 138 -6.88 -6.99 -3.90
N THR A 139 -7.76 -6.21 -3.25
CA THR A 139 -9.22 -6.42 -3.34
C THR A 139 -9.92 -5.44 -4.28
N VAL A 140 -9.42 -4.20 -4.41
CA VAL A 140 -10.11 -3.11 -5.12
C VAL A 140 -9.23 -2.37 -6.11
N VAL A 141 -8.03 -1.98 -5.72
CA VAL A 141 -7.15 -1.14 -6.56
C VAL A 141 -6.55 -1.95 -7.69
N LEU A 142 -5.94 -3.08 -7.38
CA LEU A 142 -5.26 -4.01 -8.28
C LEU A 142 -5.72 -5.45 -8.03
N PRO A 143 -6.99 -5.78 -8.34
CA PRO A 143 -7.54 -7.11 -8.09
C PRO A 143 -6.85 -8.21 -8.91
N ASP A 144 -6.15 -7.83 -9.99
CA ASP A 144 -5.41 -8.72 -10.87
C ASP A 144 -3.88 -8.70 -10.61
N ALA A 145 -3.44 -8.23 -9.41
CA ALA A 145 -2.03 -8.27 -9.04
C ALA A 145 -1.51 -9.72 -9.03
N ASP A 146 -0.30 -9.94 -9.55
CA ASP A 146 0.32 -11.27 -9.70
C ASP A 146 0.55 -11.98 -8.35
N LEU A 147 0.83 -11.19 -7.31
CA LEU A 147 0.97 -11.67 -5.93
C LEU A 147 0.24 -10.72 -4.98
N LYS A 148 -0.64 -11.28 -4.16
CA LYS A 148 -1.34 -10.55 -3.12
C LYS A 148 -0.92 -11.07 -1.75
N ILE A 149 -0.45 -10.16 -0.90
CA ILE A 149 -0.01 -10.44 0.46
C ILE A 149 -0.91 -9.68 1.43
N PHE A 150 -1.42 -10.36 2.44
CA PHE A 150 -2.09 -9.74 3.57
C PHE A 150 -1.24 -9.91 4.83
N LEU A 151 -0.60 -8.81 5.27
CA LEU A 151 0.21 -8.83 6.49
C LEU A 151 -0.70 -8.69 7.71
N SER A 152 -0.58 -9.59 8.66
CA SER A 152 -1.21 -9.51 9.98
C SER A 152 -0.16 -9.48 11.09
N ALA A 153 -0.55 -9.02 12.27
CA ALA A 153 0.17 -9.21 13.52
C ALA A 153 -0.80 -9.00 14.69
N SER A 154 -0.48 -9.53 15.86
CA SER A 154 -1.28 -9.30 17.07
C SER A 154 -1.41 -7.81 17.38
N ALA A 155 -2.52 -7.40 17.99
CA ALA A 155 -2.77 -6.00 18.36
C ALA A 155 -1.66 -5.44 19.24
N ASP A 156 -1.18 -6.23 20.18
CA ASP A 156 -0.11 -5.84 21.11
C ASP A 156 1.22 -5.61 20.38
N GLU A 157 1.60 -6.52 19.47
CA GLU A 157 2.84 -6.37 18.70
C GLU A 157 2.77 -5.15 17.76
N ARG A 158 1.64 -4.90 17.12
CA ARG A 158 1.43 -3.72 16.28
C ARG A 158 1.52 -2.42 17.08
N ALA A 159 0.92 -2.38 18.27
CA ALA A 159 0.98 -1.24 19.17
C ALA A 159 2.42 -1.01 19.65
N ARG A 160 3.14 -2.08 20.04
CA ARG A 160 4.55 -2.01 20.45
C ARG A 160 5.43 -1.43 19.33
N ARG A 161 5.31 -1.95 18.10
CA ARG A 161 6.04 -1.43 16.93
C ARG A 161 5.75 0.05 16.70
N ARG A 162 4.49 0.46 16.82
CA ARG A 162 4.07 1.84 16.63
C ARG A 162 4.60 2.76 17.72
N ALA A 163 4.57 2.33 18.98
CA ALA A 163 5.11 3.07 20.13
C ALA A 163 6.61 3.32 19.94
N MET A 164 7.39 2.27 19.65
CA MET A 164 8.83 2.37 19.36
C MET A 164 9.12 3.29 18.17
N GLN A 165 8.37 3.17 17.08
CA GLN A 165 8.56 4.01 15.88
C GLN A 165 8.33 5.51 16.16
N SER A 166 7.47 5.83 17.12
CA SER A 166 7.13 7.20 17.48
C SER A 166 7.89 7.72 18.72
N GLY A 167 8.73 6.88 19.37
CA GLY A 167 9.41 7.23 20.63
C GLY A 167 8.43 7.54 21.78
N ARG A 168 7.30 6.80 21.85
CA ARG A 168 6.21 7.04 22.80
C ARG A 168 5.81 5.75 23.51
N GLU A 169 6.78 5.00 23.98
CA GLU A 169 6.59 3.71 24.63
C GLU A 169 5.74 3.81 25.91
N GLU A 170 5.79 4.95 26.59
CA GLU A 170 4.96 5.24 27.77
C GLU A 170 3.46 5.39 27.46
N GLU A 171 3.11 5.59 26.16
CA GLU A 171 1.72 5.72 25.72
C GLU A 171 1.19 4.42 25.06
N LEU A 172 1.82 3.27 25.28
CA LEU A 172 1.53 2.02 24.57
C LEU A 172 0.04 1.67 24.56
N GLU A 173 -0.62 1.74 25.70
CA GLU A 173 -2.04 1.40 25.83
C GLU A 173 -2.94 2.37 25.05
N ARG A 174 -2.62 3.67 25.07
CA ARG A 174 -3.33 4.67 24.28
C ARG A 174 -3.16 4.47 22.79
N ILE A 175 -1.94 4.12 22.38
CA ILE A 175 -1.63 3.79 20.98
C ILE A 175 -2.39 2.54 20.54
N ARG A 176 -2.44 1.49 21.37
CA ARG A 176 -3.18 0.25 21.12
C ARG A 176 -4.66 0.54 20.87
N GLN A 177 -5.31 1.28 21.78
CA GLN A 177 -6.72 1.65 21.66
C GLN A 177 -6.99 2.47 20.40
N ALA A 178 -6.15 3.45 20.08
CA ALA A 178 -6.29 4.27 18.88
C ALA A 178 -6.15 3.42 17.60
N MET A 179 -5.27 2.42 17.60
CA MET A 179 -5.10 1.51 16.48
C MET A 179 -6.29 0.55 16.31
N GLU A 180 -6.86 0.04 17.41
CA GLU A 180 -8.06 -0.80 17.37
C GLU A 180 -9.28 -0.05 16.81
N VAL A 181 -9.47 1.20 17.23
CA VAL A 181 -10.53 2.07 16.66
C VAL A 181 -10.33 2.23 15.16
N ARG A 182 -9.11 2.53 14.72
CA ARG A 182 -8.80 2.69 13.32
C ARG A 182 -8.99 1.40 12.51
N ASP A 183 -8.52 0.27 13.03
CA ASP A 183 -8.66 -1.01 12.33
C ASP A 183 -10.14 -1.39 12.18
N ARG A 184 -10.97 -1.10 13.20
CA ARG A 184 -12.41 -1.27 13.12
C ARG A 184 -13.00 -0.38 12.02
N GLN A 185 -12.67 0.92 12.01
CA GLN A 185 -13.13 1.83 10.95
C GLN A 185 -12.70 1.35 9.56
N ASP A 186 -11.44 0.92 9.39
CA ASP A 186 -10.94 0.39 8.12
C ASP A 186 -11.69 -0.89 7.70
N SER A 187 -12.10 -1.75 8.64
CA SER A 187 -12.76 -3.04 8.35
C SER A 187 -14.29 -2.92 8.18
N GLU A 188 -14.93 -1.97 8.86
CA GLU A 188 -16.39 -1.80 8.85
C GLU A 188 -16.86 -0.75 7.83
N ARG A 189 -15.93 -0.03 7.17
CA ARG A 189 -16.33 0.97 6.18
C ARG A 189 -17.06 0.31 5.00
N GLU A 190 -18.09 0.99 4.49
CA GLU A 190 -18.92 0.49 3.40
C GLU A 190 -18.11 0.37 2.08
N ALA A 191 -17.28 1.38 1.78
CA ALA A 191 -16.44 1.39 0.59
C ALA A 191 -15.07 0.79 0.88
N SER A 192 -14.69 -0.27 0.16
CA SER A 192 -13.36 -0.91 0.21
C SER A 192 -12.92 -1.30 1.63
N PRO A 193 -13.65 -2.17 2.35
CA PRO A 193 -13.27 -2.60 3.69
C PRO A 193 -11.89 -3.27 3.71
N LEU A 194 -11.16 -3.09 4.79
CA LEU A 194 -9.91 -3.81 5.03
C LEU A 194 -10.20 -5.29 5.21
N ARG A 195 -9.87 -6.08 4.22
CA ARG A 195 -9.98 -7.55 4.23
C ARG A 195 -8.91 -8.18 3.35
N SER A 196 -8.58 -9.42 3.63
CA SER A 196 -7.75 -10.22 2.74
C SER A 196 -8.50 -10.50 1.44
N ALA A 197 -7.82 -10.41 0.29
CA ALA A 197 -8.35 -10.97 -0.94
C ALA A 197 -8.41 -12.50 -0.84
N ASP A 198 -9.33 -13.14 -1.58
CA ASP A 198 -9.55 -14.58 -1.48
C ASP A 198 -8.32 -15.40 -1.93
N ASP A 199 -7.54 -14.85 -2.85
CA ASP A 199 -6.29 -15.39 -3.38
C ASP A 199 -5.03 -14.82 -2.72
N ALA A 200 -5.16 -14.04 -1.64
CA ALA A 200 -4.01 -13.47 -0.94
C ALA A 200 -3.36 -14.48 0.01
N VAL A 201 -2.03 -14.46 0.04
CA VAL A 201 -1.25 -15.18 1.05
C VAL A 201 -1.24 -14.36 2.34
N VAL A 202 -1.82 -14.89 3.40
CA VAL A 202 -1.78 -14.27 4.72
C VAL A 202 -0.44 -14.57 5.39
N VAL A 203 0.25 -13.52 5.83
CA VAL A 203 1.53 -13.63 6.55
C VAL A 203 1.38 -12.99 7.91
N ASP A 204 1.35 -13.83 8.96
CA ASP A 204 1.43 -13.35 10.35
C ASP A 204 2.87 -12.99 10.67
N THR A 205 3.07 -11.72 11.00
CA THR A 205 4.39 -11.15 11.29
C THR A 205 4.65 -11.00 12.78
N THR A 206 3.77 -11.51 13.66
CA THR A 206 3.84 -11.30 15.12
C THR A 206 5.19 -11.68 15.70
N SER A 207 5.72 -12.84 15.30
CA SER A 207 6.98 -13.41 15.82
C SER A 207 8.12 -13.39 14.79
N LEU A 208 7.89 -12.84 13.60
CA LEU A 208 8.88 -12.84 12.53
C LEU A 208 9.71 -11.55 12.55
N SER A 209 11.02 -11.68 12.23
CA SER A 209 11.85 -10.53 11.92
C SER A 209 11.47 -9.93 10.55
N LEU A 210 11.86 -8.69 10.31
CA LEU A 210 11.65 -8.03 9.01
C LEU A 210 12.25 -8.88 7.87
N ASP A 211 13.48 -9.35 8.04
CA ASP A 211 14.17 -10.16 7.03
C ASP A 211 13.44 -11.46 6.72
N GLN A 212 12.94 -12.18 7.74
CA GLN A 212 12.16 -13.41 7.54
C GLN A 212 10.87 -13.16 6.74
N VAL A 213 10.17 -12.05 7.01
CA VAL A 213 8.97 -11.66 6.24
C VAL A 213 9.35 -11.33 4.80
N VAL A 214 10.40 -10.56 4.61
CA VAL A 214 10.89 -10.15 3.28
C VAL A 214 11.33 -11.35 2.46
N ASP A 215 12.13 -12.25 3.02
CA ASP A 215 12.60 -13.47 2.35
C ASP A 215 11.43 -14.35 1.90
N ARG A 216 10.41 -14.49 2.75
CA ARG A 216 9.20 -15.23 2.42
C ARG A 216 8.45 -14.61 1.24
N ILE A 217 8.28 -13.28 1.22
CA ILE A 217 7.57 -12.59 0.14
C ILE A 217 8.37 -12.67 -1.17
N ILE A 218 9.70 -12.55 -1.13
CA ILE A 218 10.54 -12.69 -2.32
C ILE A 218 10.44 -14.10 -2.92
N GLY A 219 10.43 -15.14 -2.08
CA GLY A 219 10.19 -16.52 -2.53
C GLY A 219 8.86 -16.65 -3.27
N LEU A 220 7.77 -16.13 -2.68
CA LEU A 220 6.45 -16.13 -3.30
C LEU A 220 6.41 -15.32 -4.61
N ALA A 221 7.11 -14.18 -4.67
CA ALA A 221 7.19 -13.36 -5.87
C ALA A 221 7.90 -14.07 -7.03
N GLY A 222 8.97 -14.83 -6.74
CA GLY A 222 9.63 -15.68 -7.74
C GLY A 222 8.68 -16.73 -8.33
N GLU A 223 7.89 -17.41 -7.48
CA GLU A 223 6.89 -18.37 -7.93
C GLU A 223 5.77 -17.73 -8.77
N ALA A 224 5.32 -16.52 -8.39
CA ALA A 224 4.32 -15.77 -9.14
C ALA A 224 4.83 -15.34 -10.50
N GLY A 225 6.05 -14.81 -10.61
CA GLY A 225 6.68 -14.43 -11.88
C GLY A 225 6.77 -15.58 -12.86
N HIS A 226 7.19 -16.75 -12.43
CA HIS A 226 7.23 -17.95 -13.28
C HIS A 226 5.85 -18.38 -13.78
N ARG A 227 4.79 -18.23 -12.97
CA ARG A 227 3.41 -18.54 -13.40
C ARG A 227 2.92 -17.57 -14.47
N SER A 228 3.14 -16.27 -14.30
CA SER A 228 2.75 -15.23 -15.25
C SER A 228 3.45 -15.41 -16.61
N GLU A 229 4.74 -15.73 -16.63
CA GLU A 229 5.49 -16.02 -17.85
C GLU A 229 4.97 -17.26 -18.57
N HIS A 230 4.66 -18.33 -17.83
CA HIS A 230 4.14 -19.57 -18.41
C HIS A 230 2.76 -19.37 -19.04
N GLN A 231 1.87 -18.64 -18.39
CA GLN A 231 0.54 -18.29 -18.92
C GLN A 231 0.65 -17.44 -20.19
N ALA A 232 1.53 -16.42 -20.19
CA ALA A 232 1.77 -15.58 -21.36
C ALA A 232 2.33 -16.39 -22.55
N TYR A 233 3.19 -17.38 -22.29
CA TYR A 233 3.71 -18.28 -23.32
C TYR A 233 2.60 -19.17 -23.93
N GLN A 234 1.74 -19.74 -23.09
CA GLN A 234 0.62 -20.59 -23.56
C GLN A 234 -0.38 -19.80 -24.41
N SER A 235 -0.76 -18.59 -23.96
CA SER A 235 -1.68 -17.72 -24.70
C SER A 235 -1.15 -17.33 -26.09
N ARG A 236 0.16 -17.10 -26.24
CA ARG A 236 0.80 -16.82 -27.54
C ARG A 236 0.78 -18.02 -28.48
N GLN A 237 0.87 -19.24 -27.95
CA GLN A 237 0.81 -20.46 -28.74
C GLN A 237 -0.60 -20.75 -29.28
N GLU A 238 -1.64 -20.40 -28.50
CA GLU A 238 -3.04 -20.60 -28.91
C GLU A 238 -3.44 -19.63 -30.03
N VAL A 239 -3.03 -18.34 -29.92
CA VAL A 239 -3.28 -17.35 -30.98
C VAL A 239 -2.54 -17.65 -32.28
N GLY A 240 -1.36 -18.29 -32.22
CA GLY A 240 -0.59 -18.68 -33.41
C GLY A 240 -1.10 -19.92 -34.13
N ARG A 241 -2.12 -20.62 -33.58
CA ARG A 241 -2.74 -21.82 -34.16
C ARG A 241 -4.12 -21.56 -34.81
N SER A 242 -4.62 -20.35 -34.72
CA SER A 242 -5.87 -19.87 -35.34
C SER A 242 -5.57 -19.12 -36.62
#